data_59da0b82fba0dec6194212dd1cb249c0
#
_entry.id   59da0b82fba0dec6194212dd1cb249c0
#
_cell.length_a   1.000
_cell.length_b   1.000
_cell.length_c   1.000
_cell.angle_alpha   90.00
_cell.angle_beta   90.00
_cell.angle_gamma   90.00
#
_symmetry.space_group_name_H-M   'P 1'
#
loop_
_entity.id
_entity.type
_entity.pdbx_description
1 polymer ?
#
loop_
_entity_poly.entity_id
_entity_poly.type
_entity_poly.pdbx_seq_one_letter_code
_entity_poly.pdbx_strand_id
1 'polypeptide(L)'
;MVKGIRGHMLGSCSIRKMLRTAMGKGFGGMVVRDPQLDAIAQSLIAELRWNGPFELEFVKEEGAKGEYCLIEINPRFPAWCDFPSSLNCNLPAAALELALGWQPREPLRHASPGKFFIRHAIDMTGDIRDLAALTTNGQFFRQPREIIPHPAASRGL
;
A
#
# COMPACT_ATOMS: atom_id res chain seq x y z
N MET A 1 3.57 -2.14 -6.60
CA MET A 1 4.54 -2.29 -5.49
C MET A 1 5.23 -3.63 -5.61
N VAL A 2 6.51 -3.66 -5.46
CA VAL A 2 7.34 -4.86 -5.63
C VAL A 2 8.38 -4.90 -4.52
N LYS A 3 8.84 -6.08 -4.14
CA LYS A 3 9.99 -6.29 -3.27
C LYS A 3 11.01 -7.17 -3.98
N GLY A 4 12.22 -6.64 -4.13
CA GLY A 4 13.36 -7.37 -4.68
C GLY A 4 14.39 -7.72 -3.61
N ILE A 5 15.12 -8.82 -3.81
CA ILE A 5 16.32 -9.18 -3.06
C ILE A 5 17.36 -9.68 -4.04
N ARG A 6 18.51 -9.00 -4.07
CA ARG A 6 19.66 -9.40 -4.90
C ARG A 6 19.27 -9.72 -6.35
N GLY A 7 18.36 -8.96 -6.92
CA GLY A 7 17.88 -9.17 -8.28
C GLY A 7 16.77 -10.22 -8.43
N HIS A 8 16.18 -10.71 -7.34
CA HIS A 8 15.03 -11.63 -7.40
C HIS A 8 13.78 -10.98 -6.83
N MET A 9 12.65 -11.10 -7.54
CA MET A 9 11.36 -10.60 -7.08
C MET A 9 10.80 -11.54 -6.01
N LEU A 10 10.51 -11.01 -4.83
CA LEU A 10 9.87 -11.77 -3.75
C LEU A 10 8.35 -11.73 -3.81
N GLY A 11 7.80 -10.65 -4.26
CA GLY A 11 6.37 -10.48 -4.37
C GLY A 11 6.00 -9.14 -4.98
N SER A 12 4.79 -9.07 -5.51
CA SER A 12 4.24 -7.87 -6.15
C SER A 12 2.76 -7.71 -5.85
N CYS A 13 2.29 -6.47 -5.90
CA CYS A 13 0.88 -6.15 -5.96
C CYS A 13 0.69 -5.03 -6.98
N SER A 14 -0.01 -5.33 -8.05
CA SER A 14 -0.34 -4.38 -9.10
C SER A 14 -1.75 -3.83 -8.91
N ILE A 15 -1.91 -2.52 -9.03
CA ILE A 15 -3.21 -1.85 -8.95
C ILE A 15 -3.44 -0.96 -10.15
N ARG A 16 -4.69 -0.88 -10.55
CA ARG A 16 -5.17 0.18 -11.44
C ARG A 16 -5.63 1.36 -10.60
N LYS A 17 -5.07 2.54 -10.81
CA LYS A 17 -5.53 3.77 -10.17
C LYS A 17 -6.94 4.10 -10.66
N MET A 18 -7.93 4.03 -9.78
CA MET A 18 -9.34 4.28 -10.09
C MET A 18 -9.74 5.71 -9.79
N LEU A 19 -9.26 6.24 -8.67
CA LEU A 19 -9.55 7.58 -8.20
C LEU A 19 -8.23 8.35 -8.06
N ARG A 20 -8.18 9.54 -8.63
CA ARG A 20 -7.02 10.43 -8.60
C ARG A 20 -7.44 11.82 -8.15
N THR A 21 -6.56 12.48 -7.41
CA THR A 21 -6.68 13.92 -7.13
C THR A 21 -6.40 14.72 -8.40
N ALA A 22 -6.73 16.00 -8.41
CA ALA A 22 -6.35 16.91 -9.49
C ALA A 22 -4.83 16.95 -9.74
N MET A 23 -4.02 16.68 -8.70
CA MET A 23 -2.56 16.57 -8.77
C MET A 23 -2.05 15.18 -9.20
N GLY A 24 -2.91 14.28 -9.65
CA GLY A 24 -2.56 12.95 -10.12
C GLY A 24 -2.30 11.90 -9.02
N LYS A 25 -2.34 12.26 -7.72
CA LYS A 25 -2.15 11.29 -6.62
C LYS A 25 -3.31 10.31 -6.56
N GLY A 26 -2.99 9.01 -6.55
CA GLY A 26 -3.99 7.96 -6.38
C GLY A 26 -4.54 7.94 -4.95
N PHE A 27 -5.85 8.07 -4.77
CA PHE A 27 -6.51 7.86 -3.49
C PHE A 27 -7.51 6.70 -3.51
N GLY A 28 -7.61 5.99 -4.64
CA GLY A 28 -8.33 4.74 -4.76
C GLY A 28 -7.75 3.89 -5.89
N GLY A 29 -7.69 2.58 -5.67
CA GLY A 29 -7.17 1.65 -6.63
C GLY A 29 -7.74 0.24 -6.48
N MET A 30 -7.72 -0.51 -7.55
CA MET A 30 -8.19 -1.89 -7.61
C MET A 30 -7.06 -2.82 -8.01
N VAL A 31 -6.94 -3.96 -7.34
CA VAL A 31 -5.98 -5.00 -7.70
C VAL A 31 -6.27 -5.51 -9.11
N VAL A 32 -5.22 -5.51 -9.92
CA VAL A 32 -5.22 -6.13 -11.24
C VAL A 32 -4.13 -7.20 -11.29
N ARG A 33 -4.33 -8.18 -12.15
CA ARG A 33 -3.30 -9.16 -12.46
C ARG A 33 -3.00 -9.09 -13.95
N ASP A 34 -1.79 -8.71 -14.26
CA ASP A 34 -1.31 -8.62 -15.63
C ASP A 34 0.10 -9.24 -15.71
N PRO A 35 0.24 -10.40 -16.36
CA PRO A 35 1.54 -11.09 -16.47
C PRO A 35 2.62 -10.24 -17.14
N GLN A 36 2.24 -9.28 -18.00
CA GLN A 36 3.18 -8.38 -18.64
C GLN A 36 3.82 -7.43 -17.62
N LEU A 37 3.04 -6.89 -16.67
CA LEU A 37 3.58 -6.06 -15.58
C LEU A 37 4.52 -6.85 -14.67
N ASP A 38 4.17 -8.10 -14.35
CA ASP A 38 5.03 -8.95 -13.54
C ASP A 38 6.34 -9.25 -14.26
N ALA A 39 6.31 -9.53 -15.56
CA ALA A 39 7.51 -9.77 -16.37
C ALA A 39 8.41 -8.54 -16.44
N ILE A 40 7.84 -7.34 -16.66
CA ILE A 40 8.60 -6.08 -16.67
C ILE A 40 9.25 -5.84 -15.30
N ALA A 41 8.50 -6.03 -14.21
CA ALA A 41 9.03 -5.85 -12.87
C ALA A 41 10.17 -6.84 -12.56
N GLN A 42 10.06 -8.10 -12.95
CA GLN A 42 11.11 -9.10 -12.81
C GLN A 42 12.38 -8.73 -13.57
N SER A 43 12.24 -8.30 -14.83
CA SER A 43 13.36 -7.87 -15.65
C SER A 43 14.10 -6.69 -15.03
N LEU A 44 13.37 -5.65 -14.62
CA LEU A 44 13.95 -4.48 -13.95
C LEU A 44 14.69 -4.85 -12.66
N ILE A 45 14.11 -5.72 -11.83
CA ILE A 45 14.74 -6.20 -10.59
C ILE A 45 16.04 -6.92 -10.89
N ALA A 46 16.05 -7.80 -11.89
CA ALA A 46 17.22 -8.59 -12.26
C ALA A 46 18.35 -7.69 -12.81
N GLU A 47 18.04 -6.81 -13.77
CA GLU A 47 19.00 -5.93 -14.41
C GLU A 47 19.62 -4.93 -13.43
N LEU A 48 18.79 -4.31 -12.58
CA LEU A 48 19.23 -3.34 -11.58
C LEU A 48 19.83 -4.02 -10.34
N ARG A 49 19.78 -5.35 -10.22
CA ARG A 49 20.10 -6.09 -9.00
C ARG A 49 19.43 -5.49 -7.76
N TRP A 50 18.18 -5.08 -7.96
CA TRP A 50 17.46 -4.29 -6.97
C TRP A 50 17.34 -5.00 -5.63
N ASN A 51 17.52 -4.24 -4.56
CA ASN A 51 17.35 -4.72 -3.20
C ASN A 51 16.48 -3.73 -2.41
N GLY A 52 15.28 -4.12 -2.05
CA GLY A 52 14.36 -3.30 -1.29
C GLY A 52 12.97 -3.19 -1.91
N PRO A 53 12.07 -2.44 -1.26
CA PRO A 53 10.77 -2.11 -1.82
C PRO A 53 10.92 -1.01 -2.87
N PHE A 54 10.03 -1.03 -3.86
CA PHE A 54 9.85 0.08 -4.78
C PHE A 54 8.46 0.04 -5.42
N GLU A 55 8.05 1.16 -5.94
CA GLU A 55 6.82 1.32 -6.70
C GLU A 55 7.18 1.68 -8.14
N LEU A 56 6.59 0.96 -9.08
CA LEU A 56 6.67 1.25 -10.51
C LEU A 56 5.34 1.83 -10.96
N GLU A 57 5.38 2.95 -11.66
CA GLU A 57 4.20 3.54 -12.26
C GLU A 57 4.25 3.41 -13.78
N PHE A 58 3.15 2.91 -14.34
CA PHE A 58 3.02 2.69 -15.77
C PHE A 58 1.79 3.39 -16.33
N VAL A 59 1.90 3.80 -17.57
CA VAL A 59 0.76 4.13 -18.44
C VAL A 59 0.65 3.02 -19.46
N LYS A 60 -0.56 2.53 -19.68
CA LYS A 60 -0.86 1.58 -20.75
C LYS A 60 -1.30 2.38 -21.98
N GLU A 61 -0.63 2.18 -23.10
CA GLU A 61 -1.03 2.79 -24.35
C GLU A 61 -2.37 2.23 -24.84
N GLU A 62 -3.19 3.10 -25.38
CA GLU A 62 -4.42 2.69 -26.07
C GLU A 62 -4.06 2.16 -27.45
N GLY A 63 -4.36 0.90 -27.72
CA GLY A 63 -4.12 0.26 -29.01
C GLY A 63 -4.11 -1.27 -28.96
N ALA A 64 -4.02 -1.90 -30.10
CA ALA A 64 -4.13 -3.36 -30.25
C ALA A 64 -3.03 -4.14 -29.48
N LYS A 65 -1.88 -3.56 -29.22
CA LYS A 65 -0.78 -4.18 -28.46
C LYS A 65 -0.80 -3.81 -26.98
N GLY A 66 -1.41 -2.69 -26.57
CA GLY A 66 -1.54 -2.24 -25.20
C GLY A 66 -0.22 -2.27 -24.41
N GLU A 67 0.82 -1.69 -24.96
CA GLU A 67 2.15 -1.67 -24.35
C GLU A 67 2.18 -0.81 -23.09
N TYR A 68 3.00 -1.20 -22.12
CA TYR A 68 3.20 -0.43 -20.89
C TYR A 68 4.42 0.48 -21.02
N CYS A 69 4.19 1.78 -20.81
CA CYS A 69 5.25 2.77 -20.70
C CYS A 69 5.56 3.03 -19.22
N LEU A 70 6.77 2.78 -18.77
CA LEU A 70 7.23 3.11 -17.42
C LEU A 70 7.42 4.62 -17.32
N ILE A 71 6.75 5.26 -16.36
CA ILE A 71 6.82 6.70 -16.16
C ILE A 71 7.56 7.09 -14.88
N GLU A 72 7.56 6.23 -13.86
CA GLU A 72 8.20 6.56 -12.59
C GLU A 72 8.65 5.32 -11.82
N ILE A 73 9.81 5.43 -11.15
CA ILE A 73 10.31 4.47 -10.17
C ILE A 73 10.46 5.18 -8.83
N ASN A 74 9.70 4.76 -7.84
CA ASN A 74 9.77 5.27 -6.48
C ASN A 74 10.47 4.24 -5.57
N PRO A 75 11.70 4.49 -5.08
CA PRO A 75 12.47 3.53 -4.28
C PRO A 75 11.99 3.47 -2.81
N ARG A 76 10.70 3.26 -2.62
CA ARG A 76 10.03 3.23 -1.32
C ARG A 76 8.74 2.44 -1.38
N PHE A 77 8.18 2.13 -0.22
CA PHE A 77 6.80 1.68 -0.14
C PHE A 77 5.83 2.81 -0.56
N PRO A 78 4.82 2.51 -1.38
CA PRO A 78 3.76 3.47 -1.65
C PRO A 78 2.91 3.70 -0.40
N ALA A 79 2.23 4.84 -0.36
CA ALA A 79 1.37 5.18 0.76
C ALA A 79 0.15 4.24 0.92
N TRP A 80 -0.11 3.37 -0.05
CA TRP A 80 -1.16 2.34 0.00
C TRP A 80 -0.63 0.94 0.36
N CYS A 81 0.59 0.84 0.93
CA CYS A 81 1.25 -0.43 1.22
C CYS A 81 0.52 -1.33 2.23
N ASP A 82 -0.36 -0.77 3.06
CA ASP A 82 -1.19 -1.54 3.97
C ASP A 82 -2.30 -2.34 3.25
N PHE A 83 -2.81 -1.82 2.16
CA PHE A 83 -3.87 -2.49 1.41
C PHE A 83 -3.51 -3.91 0.94
N PRO A 84 -2.35 -4.17 0.30
CA PRO A 84 -1.95 -5.54 -0.01
C PRO A 84 -1.75 -6.42 1.23
N SER A 85 -1.33 -5.84 2.36
CA SER A 85 -1.16 -6.57 3.61
C SER A 85 -2.49 -7.17 4.09
N SER A 86 -3.58 -6.42 3.95
CA SER A 86 -4.94 -6.91 4.26
C SER A 86 -5.42 -8.02 3.30
N LEU A 87 -4.71 -8.25 2.21
CA LEU A 87 -5.01 -9.27 1.20
C LEU A 87 -3.99 -10.43 1.19
N ASN A 88 -3.31 -10.68 2.30
CA ASN A 88 -2.29 -11.71 2.45
C ASN A 88 -1.03 -11.50 1.55
N CYS A 89 -0.75 -10.26 1.19
CA CYS A 89 0.46 -9.86 0.47
C CYS A 89 1.22 -8.81 1.29
N ASN A 90 1.71 -9.20 2.48
CA ASN A 90 2.34 -8.29 3.43
C ASN A 90 3.81 -8.06 3.10
N LEU A 91 4.07 -7.26 2.05
CA LEU A 91 5.42 -6.90 1.63
C LEU A 91 6.20 -6.07 2.69
N PRO A 92 5.57 -5.16 3.45
CA PRO A 92 6.26 -4.48 4.55
C PRO A 92 6.80 -5.43 5.63
N ALA A 93 5.98 -6.38 6.10
CA ALA A 93 6.43 -7.36 7.08
C ALA A 93 7.57 -8.22 6.54
N ALA A 94 7.44 -8.74 5.32
CA ALA A 94 8.51 -9.51 4.69
C ALA A 94 9.80 -8.70 4.53
N ALA A 95 9.70 -7.40 4.25
CA ALA A 95 10.89 -6.54 4.17
C ALA A 95 11.58 -6.38 5.52
N LEU A 96 10.81 -6.25 6.60
CA LEU A 96 11.33 -6.17 7.97
C LEU A 96 12.00 -7.48 8.38
N GLU A 97 11.33 -8.61 8.17
CA GLU A 97 11.87 -9.93 8.51
C GLU A 97 13.21 -10.18 7.82
N LEU A 98 13.32 -9.85 6.54
CA LEU A 98 14.56 -9.97 5.80
C LEU A 98 15.66 -9.00 6.28
N ALA A 99 15.28 -7.79 6.68
CA ALA A 99 16.23 -6.82 7.25
C ALA A 99 16.82 -7.32 8.59
N LEU A 100 16.03 -8.12 9.32
CA LEU A 100 16.46 -8.79 10.55
C LEU A 100 17.23 -10.11 10.30
N GLY A 101 17.45 -10.49 9.05
CA GLY A 101 18.10 -11.74 8.67
C GLY A 101 17.19 -12.98 8.77
N TRP A 102 15.88 -12.77 8.92
CA TRP A 102 14.91 -13.86 9.00
C TRP A 102 14.37 -14.23 7.62
N GLN A 103 13.88 -15.44 7.49
CA GLN A 103 13.05 -15.82 6.34
C GLN A 103 11.62 -15.32 6.56
N PRO A 104 10.94 -14.84 5.51
CA PRO A 104 9.53 -14.48 5.62
C PRO A 104 8.71 -15.64 6.18
N ARG A 105 7.95 -15.38 7.25
CA ARG A 105 7.15 -16.40 7.96
C ARG A 105 6.04 -16.97 7.11
N GLU A 106 5.48 -16.15 6.23
CA GLU A 106 4.43 -16.57 5.32
C GLU A 106 4.86 -16.36 3.88
N PRO A 107 4.50 -17.29 2.99
CA PRO A 107 4.73 -17.10 1.57
C PRO A 107 3.91 -15.89 1.09
N LEU A 108 4.58 -14.96 0.41
CA LEU A 108 3.92 -13.82 -0.18
C LEU A 108 2.98 -14.29 -1.30
N ARG A 109 1.70 -14.19 -1.06
CA ARG A 109 0.67 -14.51 -2.03
C ARG A 109 0.36 -13.27 -2.88
N HIS A 110 -0.01 -13.51 -4.14
CA HIS A 110 -0.55 -12.43 -4.95
C HIS A 110 -1.90 -12.01 -4.40
N ALA A 111 -2.11 -10.70 -4.25
CA ALA A 111 -3.40 -10.17 -3.89
C ALA A 111 -4.48 -10.54 -4.93
N SER A 112 -5.68 -10.89 -4.47
CA SER A 112 -6.78 -11.29 -5.35
C SER A 112 -7.24 -10.14 -6.23
N PRO A 113 -7.36 -10.31 -7.56
CA PRO A 113 -7.89 -9.29 -8.46
C PRO A 113 -9.31 -8.85 -8.07
N GLY A 114 -9.66 -7.60 -8.40
CA GLY A 114 -10.97 -7.03 -8.13
C GLY A 114 -11.16 -6.49 -6.72
N LYS A 115 -10.25 -6.74 -5.79
CA LYS A 115 -10.24 -6.06 -4.50
C LYS A 115 -9.80 -4.62 -4.69
N PHE A 116 -10.41 -3.70 -3.96
CA PHE A 116 -10.11 -2.27 -4.09
C PHE A 116 -9.97 -1.60 -2.74
N PHE A 117 -9.32 -0.45 -2.75
CA PHE A 117 -9.31 0.47 -1.60
C PHE A 117 -9.76 1.86 -2.04
N ILE A 118 -10.32 2.58 -1.09
CA ILE A 118 -10.58 4.01 -1.18
C ILE A 118 -9.99 4.65 0.07
N ARG A 119 -9.17 5.67 -0.14
CA ARG A 119 -8.61 6.45 0.96
C ARG A 119 -9.61 7.53 1.35
N HIS A 120 -9.83 7.69 2.64
CA HIS A 120 -10.67 8.75 3.18
C HIS A 120 -9.93 9.44 4.33
N ALA A 121 -10.26 10.67 4.57
CA ALA A 121 -9.80 11.40 5.74
C ALA A 121 -10.86 11.32 6.84
N ILE A 122 -10.41 11.18 8.07
CA ILE A 122 -11.27 11.27 9.26
C ILE A 122 -10.79 12.46 10.06
N ASP A 123 -11.72 13.36 10.38
CA ASP A 123 -11.43 14.49 11.25
C ASP A 123 -11.17 13.98 12.67
N MET A 124 -10.02 14.34 13.21
CA MET A 124 -9.66 14.02 14.57
C MET A 124 -9.86 15.26 15.46
N THR A 125 -10.84 15.19 16.33
CA THR A 125 -11.05 16.24 17.34
C THR A 125 -10.07 16.05 18.48
N GLY A 126 -9.33 17.06 18.84
CA GLY A 126 -8.35 17.06 19.93
C GLY A 126 -8.44 18.33 20.77
N ASP A 127 -7.76 18.35 21.90
CA ASP A 127 -7.53 19.55 22.72
C ASP A 127 -6.28 20.28 22.19
N ILE A 128 -6.24 21.62 22.33
CA ILE A 128 -5.07 22.40 21.94
C ILE A 128 -3.81 21.99 22.72
N ARG A 129 -3.98 21.48 23.93
CA ARG A 129 -2.88 20.95 24.75
C ARG A 129 -2.29 19.67 24.15
N ASP A 130 -3.10 18.84 23.50
CA ASP A 130 -2.63 17.65 22.79
C ASP A 130 -1.79 18.05 21.57
N LEU A 131 -2.20 19.10 20.86
CA LEU A 131 -1.44 19.65 19.76
C LEU A 131 -0.12 20.24 20.21
N ALA A 132 -0.09 20.94 21.35
CA ALA A 132 1.12 21.48 21.96
C ALA A 132 2.08 20.35 22.35
N ALA A 133 1.59 19.26 22.96
CA ALA A 133 2.39 18.09 23.29
C ALA A 133 2.96 17.40 22.05
N LEU A 134 2.18 17.28 20.98
CA LEU A 134 2.62 16.71 19.72
C LEU A 134 3.75 17.52 19.09
N THR A 135 3.64 18.85 19.08
CA THR A 135 4.67 19.74 18.50
C THR A 135 5.94 19.83 19.35
N THR A 136 5.83 19.68 20.66
CA THR A 136 6.97 19.78 21.58
C THR A 136 7.68 18.45 21.79
N ASN A 137 6.89 17.37 21.96
CA ASN A 137 7.39 16.04 22.33
C ASN A 137 7.33 15.02 21.18
N GLY A 138 6.75 15.39 20.04
CA GLY A 138 6.54 14.50 18.89
C GLY A 138 5.50 13.42 19.12
N GLN A 139 4.83 13.39 20.26
CA GLN A 139 3.83 12.38 20.63
C GLN A 139 2.85 12.90 21.66
N PHE A 140 1.65 12.34 21.68
CA PHE A 140 0.71 12.46 22.77
C PHE A 140 0.00 11.11 22.99
N PHE A 141 -0.34 10.82 24.23
CA PHE A 141 -1.08 9.62 24.58
C PHE A 141 -2.54 9.97 24.81
N ARG A 142 -3.40 9.46 23.95
CA ARG A 142 -4.84 9.55 24.16
C ARG A 142 -5.26 8.40 25.05
N GLN A 143 -5.84 8.70 26.19
CA GLN A 143 -6.57 7.67 26.97
C GLN A 143 -7.70 7.13 26.09
N PRO A 144 -7.94 5.81 26.08
CA PRO A 144 -9.09 5.24 25.38
C PRO A 144 -10.35 5.96 25.88
N ARG A 145 -11.10 6.57 24.95
CA ARG A 145 -12.44 7.08 25.34
C ARG A 145 -13.27 5.87 25.75
N GLU A 146 -13.88 5.91 26.92
CA GLU A 146 -14.98 5.00 27.23
C GLU A 146 -15.98 5.08 26.08
N ILE A 147 -16.20 3.96 25.42
CA ILE A 147 -17.25 3.84 24.41
C ILE A 147 -18.55 3.91 25.20
N ILE A 148 -19.17 5.10 25.29
CA ILE A 148 -20.52 5.23 25.81
C ILE A 148 -21.39 4.41 24.85
N PRO A 149 -21.97 3.28 25.29
CA PRO A 149 -22.83 2.50 24.42
C PRO A 149 -24.02 3.39 24.00
N HIS A 150 -24.23 3.48 22.71
CA HIS A 150 -25.41 4.17 22.18
C HIS A 150 -26.64 3.49 22.82
N PRO A 151 -27.54 4.25 23.49
CA PRO A 151 -28.75 3.64 24.00
C PRO A 151 -29.47 2.96 22.85
N ALA A 152 -29.70 1.64 22.99
CA ALA A 152 -30.45 0.89 22.00
C ALA A 152 -31.78 1.62 21.78
N ALA A 153 -32.05 1.98 20.54
CA ALA A 153 -33.36 2.52 20.19
C ALA A 153 -34.41 1.50 20.62
N SER A 154 -35.16 1.83 21.66
CA SER A 154 -36.30 1.04 22.08
C SER A 154 -37.26 0.98 20.89
N ARG A 155 -37.30 -0.17 20.21
CA ARG A 155 -38.35 -0.46 19.26
C ARG A 155 -39.64 -0.54 20.09
N GLY A 156 -40.40 0.56 20.12
CA GLY A 156 -41.79 0.51 20.52
C GLY A 156 -42.54 -0.38 19.56
N LEU A 157 -43.27 -1.30 20.13
CA LEU A 157 -44.29 -2.13 19.49
C LEU A 157 -45.42 -1.24 18.93
#